data_bb7f2de4cffb358821eb34a8968d3c8c
#
_entry.id   bb7f2de4cffb358821eb34a8968d3c8c
#
_cell.length_a   1.000
_cell.length_b   1.000
_cell.length_c   1.000
_cell.angle_alpha   90.00
_cell.angle_beta   90.00
_cell.angle_gamma   90.00
#
_symmetry.space_group_name_H-M   'P 1'
#
loop_
_entity.id
_entity.type
_entity.pdbx_description
1 polymer ?
#
loop_
_entity_poly.entity_id
_entity_poly.type
_entity_poly.pdbx_seq_one_letter_code
_entity_poly.pdbx_strand_id
1 'polypeptide(L)'
;MILLPAIDLMGGEVVRLRRGLATEKVVYSSDPVAFAKKWEDSGADWLHIVDLDAAFTGEPRNLDSVAKICAAVKIPCELGGGMRSEEKIQAAFDAGVARVILGTKACQSPETIAGFCAKFGGERIAVGIDANGGKVAVKGWTETTATVASDLALAAQKAGAGTIIYTDIATDGMLEGPNFAELEKMLSLLDCNLIASGGVSCDEDLKRLSLMPGLYGAIIGKALYDGRITGNLREIIAAA
;
A
#
# COMPACT_ATOMS: atom_id res chain seq x y z
N MET A 1 -0.23 -13.42 8.81
CA MET A 1 0.12 -12.23 8.00
C MET A 1 -0.60 -12.33 6.67
N ILE A 2 -1.23 -11.25 6.16
CA ILE A 2 -1.83 -11.19 4.82
C ILE A 2 -0.82 -10.72 3.76
N LEU A 3 -1.00 -11.14 2.50
CA LEU A 3 -0.13 -10.79 1.38
C LEU A 3 -0.88 -9.95 0.36
N LEU A 4 -0.31 -8.78 0.03
CA LEU A 4 -0.92 -7.77 -0.81
C LEU A 4 -0.01 -7.46 -2.03
N PRO A 5 -0.14 -8.19 -3.15
CA PRO A 5 0.49 -7.77 -4.40
C PRO A 5 0.06 -6.35 -4.80
N ALA A 6 1.04 -5.55 -5.22
CA ALA A 6 0.79 -4.18 -5.64
C ALA A 6 0.44 -4.08 -7.14
N ILE A 7 -0.52 -3.22 -7.47
CA ILE A 7 -0.90 -2.85 -8.83
C ILE A 7 -0.93 -1.32 -8.92
N ASP A 8 0.04 -0.75 -9.62
CA ASP A 8 0.06 0.67 -9.92
C ASP A 8 -0.65 0.92 -11.25
N LEU A 9 -1.64 1.81 -11.24
CA LEU A 9 -2.42 2.18 -12.43
C LEU A 9 -2.06 3.59 -12.90
N MET A 10 -1.78 3.74 -14.19
CA MET A 10 -1.57 5.03 -14.85
C MET A 10 -2.09 4.98 -16.29
N GLY A 11 -3.04 5.84 -16.62
CA GLY A 11 -3.67 5.88 -17.93
C GLY A 11 -4.41 4.60 -18.30
N GLY A 12 -4.95 3.87 -17.33
CA GLY A 12 -5.64 2.59 -17.50
C GLY A 12 -4.73 1.37 -17.65
N GLU A 13 -3.41 1.54 -17.55
CA GLU A 13 -2.41 0.48 -17.68
C GLU A 13 -1.80 0.12 -16.33
N VAL A 14 -1.35 -1.13 -16.18
CA VAL A 14 -0.52 -1.57 -15.05
C VAL A 14 0.91 -1.16 -15.30
N VAL A 15 1.46 -0.38 -14.39
CA VAL A 15 2.78 0.21 -14.55
C VAL A 15 3.64 0.06 -13.29
N ARG A 16 4.92 0.32 -13.41
CA ARG A 16 5.82 0.60 -12.29
C ARG A 16 6.64 1.84 -12.61
N LEU A 17 6.81 2.69 -11.62
CA LEU A 17 7.67 3.85 -11.71
C LEU A 17 9.04 3.53 -11.13
N ARG A 18 10.09 3.90 -11.80
CA ARG A 18 11.43 3.81 -11.24
C ARG A 18 11.64 4.97 -10.28
N ARG A 19 11.93 4.67 -9.01
CA ARG A 19 12.11 5.66 -7.94
C ARG A 19 10.97 6.70 -7.84
N GLY A 20 9.74 6.28 -8.10
CA GLY A 20 8.58 7.19 -8.05
C GLY A 20 8.48 8.23 -9.17
N LEU A 21 9.36 8.18 -10.18
CA LEU A 21 9.40 9.18 -11.26
C LEU A 21 8.43 8.83 -12.40
N ALA A 22 7.44 9.67 -12.65
CA ALA A 22 6.45 9.47 -13.72
C ALA A 22 7.08 9.41 -15.13
N THR A 23 8.26 10.01 -15.30
CA THR A 23 9.03 9.99 -16.56
C THR A 23 9.74 8.66 -16.82
N GLU A 24 9.87 7.82 -15.80
CA GLU A 24 10.51 6.50 -15.89
C GLU A 24 9.48 5.37 -15.70
N LYS A 25 8.35 5.48 -16.41
CA LYS A 25 7.27 4.49 -16.41
C LYS A 25 7.65 3.27 -17.24
N VAL A 26 7.48 2.08 -16.65
CA VAL A 26 7.51 0.79 -17.35
C VAL A 26 6.09 0.21 -17.35
N VAL A 27 5.55 -0.12 -18.51
CA VAL A 27 4.23 -0.76 -18.67
C VAL A 27 4.40 -2.27 -18.61
N TYR A 28 3.64 -2.93 -17.75
CA TYR A 28 3.61 -4.38 -17.58
C TYR A 28 2.39 -5.03 -18.20
N SER A 29 1.26 -4.33 -18.25
CA SER A 29 0.03 -4.84 -18.86
C SER A 29 -0.91 -3.70 -19.25
N SER A 30 -1.59 -3.87 -20.38
CA SER A 30 -2.74 -3.05 -20.78
C SER A 30 -4.08 -3.64 -20.30
N ASP A 31 -4.06 -4.80 -19.63
CA ASP A 31 -5.23 -5.45 -19.03
C ASP A 31 -5.06 -5.59 -17.51
N PRO A 32 -5.51 -4.57 -16.73
CA PRO A 32 -5.42 -4.59 -15.28
C PRO A 32 -6.22 -5.71 -14.62
N VAL A 33 -7.32 -6.13 -15.26
CA VAL A 33 -8.19 -7.19 -14.72
C VAL A 33 -7.50 -8.56 -14.80
N ALA A 34 -6.93 -8.89 -15.97
CA ALA A 34 -6.17 -10.12 -16.11
C ALA A 34 -4.97 -10.15 -15.15
N PHE A 35 -4.34 -9.00 -14.94
CA PHE A 35 -3.22 -8.86 -14.02
C PHE A 35 -3.64 -9.06 -12.55
N ALA A 36 -4.77 -8.50 -12.14
CA ALA A 36 -5.34 -8.69 -10.81
C ALA A 36 -5.69 -10.17 -10.53
N LYS A 37 -6.31 -10.86 -11.49
CA LYS A 37 -6.59 -12.29 -11.40
C LYS A 37 -5.32 -13.14 -11.28
N LYS A 38 -4.27 -12.79 -12.01
CA LYS A 38 -2.97 -13.47 -11.88
C LYS A 38 -2.46 -13.41 -10.43
N TRP A 39 -2.61 -12.27 -9.76
CA TRP A 39 -2.19 -12.15 -8.36
C TRP A 39 -3.11 -12.89 -7.40
N GLU A 40 -4.42 -12.87 -7.62
CA GLU A 40 -5.36 -13.71 -6.87
C GLU A 40 -4.98 -15.19 -6.98
N ASP A 41 -4.75 -15.69 -8.21
CA ASP A 41 -4.35 -17.07 -8.48
C ASP A 41 -3.00 -17.45 -7.85
N SER A 42 -2.11 -16.47 -7.64
CA SER A 42 -0.84 -16.67 -6.95
C SER A 42 -0.96 -16.79 -5.43
N GLY A 43 -2.18 -16.72 -4.86
CA GLY A 43 -2.43 -16.86 -3.43
C GLY A 43 -2.40 -15.55 -2.66
N ALA A 44 -2.66 -14.42 -3.31
CA ALA A 44 -2.85 -13.13 -2.64
C ALA A 44 -4.07 -13.17 -1.71
N ASP A 45 -3.99 -12.46 -0.58
CA ASP A 45 -5.12 -12.27 0.35
C ASP A 45 -5.88 -10.98 0.05
N TRP A 46 -5.18 -9.96 -0.43
CA TRP A 46 -5.68 -8.65 -0.84
C TRP A 46 -4.96 -8.18 -2.09
N LEU A 47 -5.51 -7.14 -2.75
CA LEU A 47 -4.78 -6.37 -3.74
C LEU A 47 -4.53 -4.95 -3.21
N HIS A 48 -3.27 -4.49 -3.31
CA HIS A 48 -2.89 -3.11 -3.05
C HIS A 48 -2.87 -2.35 -4.38
N ILE A 49 -3.82 -1.44 -4.59
CA ILE A 49 -3.97 -0.69 -5.85
C ILE A 49 -3.60 0.77 -5.61
N VAL A 50 -2.83 1.36 -6.52
CA VAL A 50 -2.51 2.79 -6.50
C VAL A 50 -2.93 3.44 -7.80
N ASP A 51 -3.82 4.44 -7.73
CA ASP A 51 -4.09 5.35 -8.85
C ASP A 51 -3.00 6.44 -8.89
N LEU A 52 -2.00 6.23 -9.75
CA LEU A 52 -0.87 7.15 -9.88
C LEU A 52 -1.29 8.48 -10.53
N ASP A 53 -2.25 8.47 -11.47
CA ASP A 53 -2.78 9.72 -12.02
C ASP A 53 -3.39 10.57 -10.91
N ALA A 54 -4.21 9.97 -10.04
CA ALA A 54 -4.79 10.66 -8.90
C ALA A 54 -3.75 11.07 -7.85
N ALA A 55 -2.70 10.28 -7.65
CA ALA A 55 -1.60 10.63 -6.75
C ALA A 55 -0.90 11.92 -7.20
N PHE A 56 -0.61 12.06 -8.49
CA PHE A 56 0.08 13.22 -9.06
C PHE A 56 -0.84 14.43 -9.28
N THR A 57 -2.02 14.21 -9.86
CA THR A 57 -2.92 15.32 -10.26
C THR A 57 -3.98 15.66 -9.21
N GLY A 58 -4.26 14.72 -8.33
CA GLY A 58 -5.40 14.79 -7.41
C GLY A 58 -6.72 14.32 -8.01
N GLU A 59 -6.77 14.02 -9.31
CA GLU A 59 -8.00 13.61 -10.01
C GLU A 59 -7.97 12.10 -10.33
N PRO A 60 -8.96 11.31 -9.86
CA PRO A 60 -9.02 9.88 -10.10
C PRO A 60 -9.34 9.61 -11.57
N ARG A 61 -8.38 9.03 -12.29
CA ARG A 61 -8.55 8.68 -13.72
C ARG A 61 -8.70 7.19 -13.96
N ASN A 62 -8.36 6.36 -12.96
CA ASN A 62 -8.36 4.91 -13.10
C ASN A 62 -9.51 4.23 -12.34
N LEU A 63 -10.50 4.99 -11.83
CA LEU A 63 -11.57 4.45 -11.00
C LEU A 63 -12.40 3.38 -11.73
N ASP A 64 -12.64 3.53 -13.04
CA ASP A 64 -13.31 2.52 -13.85
C ASP A 64 -12.51 1.21 -13.94
N SER A 65 -11.19 1.30 -14.04
CA SER A 65 -10.30 0.12 -14.01
C SER A 65 -10.32 -0.54 -12.63
N VAL A 66 -10.31 0.26 -11.55
CA VAL A 66 -10.45 -0.23 -10.18
C VAL A 66 -11.77 -0.96 -9.98
N ALA A 67 -12.89 -0.39 -10.44
CA ALA A 67 -14.20 -1.04 -10.34
C ALA A 67 -14.24 -2.39 -11.08
N LYS A 68 -13.64 -2.46 -12.29
CA LYS A 68 -13.54 -3.72 -13.05
C LYS A 68 -12.67 -4.74 -12.33
N ILE A 69 -11.56 -4.33 -11.71
CA ILE A 69 -10.72 -5.22 -10.90
C ILE A 69 -11.54 -5.76 -9.72
N CYS A 70 -12.14 -4.87 -8.90
CA CYS A 70 -12.92 -5.27 -7.72
C CYS A 70 -14.07 -6.22 -8.06
N ALA A 71 -14.72 -6.04 -9.23
CA ALA A 71 -15.79 -6.93 -9.68
C ALA A 71 -15.28 -8.30 -10.19
N ALA A 72 -14.02 -8.37 -10.61
CA ALA A 72 -13.45 -9.57 -11.25
C ALA A 72 -12.73 -10.51 -10.28
N VAL A 73 -12.24 -10.02 -9.14
CA VAL A 73 -11.54 -10.80 -8.12
C VAL A 73 -12.46 -11.05 -6.92
N LYS A 74 -12.17 -12.11 -6.15
CA LYS A 74 -12.91 -12.45 -4.92
C LYS A 74 -12.22 -11.91 -3.67
N ILE A 75 -10.93 -11.59 -3.76
CA ILE A 75 -10.16 -11.03 -2.67
C ILE A 75 -10.43 -9.52 -2.57
N PRO A 76 -10.41 -8.95 -1.35
CA PRO A 76 -10.62 -7.52 -1.17
C PRO A 76 -9.48 -6.68 -1.78
N CYS A 77 -9.83 -5.45 -2.17
CA CYS A 77 -8.89 -4.48 -2.72
C CYS A 77 -8.79 -3.26 -1.81
N GLU A 78 -7.59 -2.73 -1.66
CA GLU A 78 -7.38 -1.40 -1.11
C GLU A 78 -6.90 -0.44 -2.19
N LEU A 79 -7.24 0.84 -2.06
CA LEU A 79 -6.92 1.87 -3.05
C LEU A 79 -6.22 3.07 -2.42
N GLY A 80 -5.04 3.37 -2.90
CA GLY A 80 -4.30 4.62 -2.68
C GLY A 80 -4.30 5.52 -3.90
N GLY A 81 -3.85 6.75 -3.71
CA GLY A 81 -3.80 7.76 -4.77
C GLY A 81 -5.01 8.71 -4.73
N GLY A 82 -4.75 9.98 -4.44
CA GLY A 82 -5.77 11.04 -4.53
C GLY A 82 -6.89 11.05 -3.49
N MET A 83 -6.89 10.17 -2.50
CA MET A 83 -7.92 10.06 -1.44
C MET A 83 -7.85 11.27 -0.49
N ARG A 84 -8.46 12.40 -0.88
CA ARG A 84 -8.32 13.69 -0.18
C ARG A 84 -9.63 14.33 0.23
N SER A 85 -10.77 13.77 -0.14
CA SER A 85 -12.11 14.28 0.20
C SER A 85 -13.09 13.14 0.40
N GLU A 86 -14.19 13.42 1.10
CA GLU A 86 -15.25 12.43 1.36
C GLU A 86 -15.85 11.88 0.06
N GLU A 87 -16.04 12.74 -0.95
CA GLU A 87 -16.62 12.35 -2.24
C GLU A 87 -15.73 11.33 -2.96
N LYS A 88 -14.38 11.53 -2.93
CA LYS A 88 -13.44 10.60 -3.57
C LYS A 88 -13.36 9.28 -2.83
N ILE A 89 -13.40 9.33 -1.50
CA ILE A 89 -13.43 8.12 -0.66
C ILE A 89 -14.74 7.35 -0.90
N GLN A 90 -15.89 8.04 -0.93
CA GLN A 90 -17.17 7.40 -1.23
C GLN A 90 -17.16 6.76 -2.63
N ALA A 91 -16.68 7.48 -3.65
CA ALA A 91 -16.58 6.95 -5.01
C ALA A 91 -15.69 5.70 -5.10
N ALA A 92 -14.60 5.63 -4.33
CA ALA A 92 -13.78 4.43 -4.24
C ALA A 92 -14.56 3.25 -3.61
N PHE A 93 -15.32 3.49 -2.56
CA PHE A 93 -16.17 2.45 -1.96
C PHE A 93 -17.30 2.00 -2.89
N ASP A 94 -17.91 2.93 -3.63
CA ASP A 94 -18.94 2.62 -4.62
C ASP A 94 -18.38 1.79 -5.80
N ALA A 95 -17.07 1.95 -6.10
CA ALA A 95 -16.33 1.12 -7.05
C ALA A 95 -15.96 -0.28 -6.52
N GLY A 96 -16.33 -0.62 -5.27
CA GLY A 96 -16.09 -1.94 -4.68
C GLY A 96 -14.81 -2.06 -3.86
N VAL A 97 -14.09 -0.95 -3.61
CA VAL A 97 -12.89 -0.94 -2.77
C VAL A 97 -13.27 -1.24 -1.31
N ALA A 98 -12.54 -2.13 -0.65
CA ALA A 98 -12.79 -2.50 0.73
C ALA A 98 -12.14 -1.52 1.74
N ARG A 99 -10.96 -0.96 1.40
CA ARG A 99 -10.19 -0.04 2.25
C ARG A 99 -9.54 1.04 1.39
N VAL A 100 -9.57 2.28 1.84
CA VAL A 100 -8.86 3.39 1.18
C VAL A 100 -7.62 3.78 1.96
N ILE A 101 -6.60 4.28 1.25
CA ILE A 101 -5.32 4.67 1.83
C ILE A 101 -5.18 6.18 1.73
N LEU A 102 -5.09 6.82 2.88
CA LEU A 102 -4.79 8.24 3.02
C LEU A 102 -3.27 8.41 3.03
N GLY A 103 -2.75 9.12 2.05
CA GLY A 103 -1.31 9.38 1.95
C GLY A 103 -0.93 10.78 2.50
N THR A 104 -0.05 11.46 1.80
CA THR A 104 0.60 12.74 2.17
C THR A 104 -0.33 13.78 2.83
N LYS A 105 -1.60 13.85 2.42
CA LYS A 105 -2.53 14.84 2.99
C LYS A 105 -3.01 14.48 4.40
N ALA A 106 -3.05 13.19 4.74
CA ALA A 106 -3.36 12.74 6.09
C ALA A 106 -2.28 13.20 7.09
N CYS A 107 -1.04 13.32 6.62
CA CYS A 107 0.08 13.80 7.42
C CYS A 107 -0.05 15.27 7.87
N GLN A 108 -0.94 16.03 7.22
CA GLN A 108 -1.09 17.47 7.46
C GLN A 108 -2.21 17.81 8.46
N SER A 109 -3.15 16.89 8.72
CA SER A 109 -4.28 17.13 9.60
C SER A 109 -4.84 15.84 10.19
N PRO A 110 -4.47 15.49 11.42
CA PRO A 110 -5.05 14.35 12.17
C PRO A 110 -6.57 14.44 12.30
N GLU A 111 -7.14 15.64 12.36
CA GLU A 111 -8.60 15.87 12.45
C GLU A 111 -9.29 15.35 11.18
N THR A 112 -8.66 15.48 10.02
CA THR A 112 -9.19 14.94 8.76
C THR A 112 -9.28 13.42 8.82
N ILE A 113 -8.26 12.74 9.37
CA ILE A 113 -8.27 11.28 9.55
C ILE A 113 -9.44 10.89 10.46
N ALA A 114 -9.60 11.58 11.62
CA ALA A 114 -10.67 11.31 12.57
C ALA A 114 -12.05 11.46 11.93
N GLY A 115 -12.27 12.52 11.13
CA GLY A 115 -13.51 12.74 10.38
C GLY A 115 -13.82 11.59 9.41
N PHE A 116 -12.85 11.13 8.65
CA PHE A 116 -13.05 9.99 7.72
C PHE A 116 -13.29 8.68 8.46
N CYS A 117 -12.56 8.42 9.55
CA CYS A 117 -12.77 7.23 10.37
C CYS A 117 -14.17 7.21 11.02
N ALA A 118 -14.63 8.34 11.51
CA ALA A 118 -16.00 8.47 12.08
C ALA A 118 -17.09 8.23 11.03
N LYS A 119 -16.86 8.67 9.79
CA LYS A 119 -17.87 8.56 8.71
C LYS A 119 -17.87 7.18 8.05
N PHE A 120 -16.71 6.61 7.78
CA PHE A 120 -16.58 5.41 6.94
C PHE A 120 -16.23 4.13 7.70
N GLY A 121 -15.88 4.26 9.00
CA GLY A 121 -15.33 3.17 9.82
C GLY A 121 -13.80 3.13 9.76
N GLY A 122 -13.16 3.03 10.93
CA GLY A 122 -11.70 3.04 11.01
C GLY A 122 -11.05 1.84 10.31
N GLU A 123 -11.71 0.69 10.28
CA GLU A 123 -11.25 -0.54 9.59
C GLU A 123 -11.15 -0.38 8.07
N ARG A 124 -11.90 0.58 7.51
CA ARG A 124 -11.89 0.90 6.08
C ARG A 124 -10.92 2.01 5.71
N ILE A 125 -10.23 2.60 6.69
CA ILE A 125 -9.25 3.67 6.51
C ILE A 125 -7.87 3.17 6.89
N ALA A 126 -6.95 3.18 5.93
CA ALA A 126 -5.53 3.02 6.17
C ALA A 126 -4.80 4.35 6.01
N VAL A 127 -3.70 4.54 6.72
CA VAL A 127 -2.80 5.68 6.54
C VAL A 127 -1.46 5.17 6.00
N GLY A 128 -1.10 5.62 4.80
CA GLY A 128 0.19 5.36 4.18
C GLY A 128 1.24 6.35 4.67
N ILE A 129 2.33 5.82 5.20
CA ILE A 129 3.48 6.58 5.72
C ILE A 129 4.71 6.13 4.95
N ASP A 130 5.12 6.97 4.00
CA ASP A 130 6.38 6.79 3.30
C ASP A 130 7.50 7.45 4.12
N ALA A 131 8.54 6.71 4.46
CA ALA A 131 9.59 7.17 5.34
C ALA A 131 10.99 7.01 4.73
N ASN A 132 11.84 8.00 4.99
CA ASN A 132 13.26 7.96 4.69
C ASN A 132 14.04 8.22 5.98
N GLY A 133 14.81 7.23 6.44
CA GLY A 133 15.56 7.33 7.70
C GLY A 133 14.66 7.66 8.90
N GLY A 134 13.44 7.07 8.97
CA GLY A 134 12.46 7.28 10.03
C GLY A 134 11.71 8.61 9.98
N LYS A 135 11.91 9.43 8.95
CA LYS A 135 11.21 10.71 8.73
C LYS A 135 10.25 10.59 7.55
N VAL A 136 9.08 11.24 7.67
CA VAL A 136 8.04 11.18 6.64
C VAL A 136 8.50 11.85 5.35
N ALA A 137 8.38 11.13 4.24
CA ALA A 137 8.58 11.63 2.89
C ALA A 137 7.22 11.99 2.25
N VAL A 138 7.21 13.05 1.46
CA VAL A 138 6.03 13.61 0.83
C VAL A 138 6.29 13.95 -0.64
N LYS A 139 5.24 14.36 -1.36
CA LYS A 139 5.34 14.81 -2.77
C LYS A 139 6.00 13.78 -3.69
N GLY A 140 5.59 12.51 -3.59
CA GLY A 140 6.19 11.44 -4.39
C GLY A 140 7.68 11.23 -4.07
N TRP A 141 8.02 11.31 -2.76
CA TRP A 141 9.35 11.03 -2.19
C TRP A 141 10.42 12.09 -2.49
N THR A 142 10.03 13.21 -3.09
CA THR A 142 10.99 14.29 -3.44
C THR A 142 11.34 15.19 -2.27
N GLU A 143 10.59 15.14 -1.18
CA GLU A 143 10.79 15.97 0.01
C GLU A 143 10.67 15.12 1.28
N THR A 144 11.68 15.16 2.15
CA THR A 144 11.64 14.55 3.49
C THR A 144 11.33 15.65 4.50
N THR A 145 10.30 15.45 5.31
CA THR A 145 9.86 16.41 6.34
C THR A 145 10.64 16.25 7.63
N ALA A 146 10.41 17.14 8.59
CA ALA A 146 10.92 17.00 9.97
C ALA A 146 10.10 15.99 10.80
N THR A 147 8.88 15.61 10.32
CA THR A 147 7.96 14.73 11.06
C THR A 147 8.54 13.32 11.17
N VAL A 148 8.56 12.79 12.39
CA VAL A 148 8.97 11.41 12.65
C VAL A 148 7.83 10.46 12.25
N ALA A 149 8.15 9.39 11.51
CA ALA A 149 7.15 8.47 10.99
C ALA A 149 6.33 7.77 12.08
N SER A 150 6.98 7.40 13.20
CA SER A 150 6.29 6.81 14.35
C SER A 150 5.30 7.77 15.03
N ASP A 151 5.62 9.06 15.10
CA ASP A 151 4.73 10.06 15.69
C ASP A 151 3.46 10.23 14.85
N LEU A 152 3.63 10.25 13.51
CA LEU A 152 2.48 10.28 12.61
C LEU A 152 1.64 9.01 12.70
N ALA A 153 2.26 7.84 12.80
CA ALA A 153 1.56 6.57 12.94
C ALA A 153 0.72 6.52 14.22
N LEU A 154 1.29 6.95 15.35
CA LEU A 154 0.56 7.06 16.62
C LEU A 154 -0.59 8.08 16.55
N ALA A 155 -0.37 9.22 15.90
CA ALA A 155 -1.43 10.21 15.69
C ALA A 155 -2.56 9.66 14.80
N ALA A 156 -2.23 8.93 13.74
CA ALA A 156 -3.22 8.30 12.86
C ALA A 156 -4.02 7.21 13.58
N GLN A 157 -3.36 6.34 14.36
CA GLN A 157 -4.02 5.34 15.21
C GLN A 157 -4.97 6.02 16.20
N LYS A 158 -4.51 7.06 16.90
CA LYS A 158 -5.34 7.82 17.85
C LYS A 158 -6.54 8.51 17.17
N ALA A 159 -6.40 8.89 15.90
CA ALA A 159 -7.47 9.42 15.08
C ALA A 159 -8.47 8.36 14.60
N GLY A 160 -8.22 7.08 14.88
CA GLY A 160 -9.10 5.96 14.60
C GLY A 160 -8.78 5.17 13.33
N ALA A 161 -7.64 5.42 12.66
CA ALA A 161 -7.21 4.60 11.53
C ALA A 161 -6.95 3.16 11.97
N GLY A 162 -7.60 2.20 11.31
CA GLY A 162 -7.48 0.78 11.64
C GLY A 162 -6.23 0.13 11.10
N THR A 163 -5.53 0.77 10.15
CA THR A 163 -4.34 0.22 9.49
C THR A 163 -3.32 1.32 9.21
N ILE A 164 -2.05 1.01 9.48
CA ILE A 164 -0.89 1.80 9.04
C ILE A 164 -0.14 0.99 7.98
N ILE A 165 0.16 1.60 6.85
CA ILE A 165 1.06 1.06 5.83
C ILE A 165 2.37 1.83 5.95
N TYR A 166 3.44 1.16 6.37
CA TYR A 166 4.74 1.76 6.51
C TYR A 166 5.63 1.38 5.32
N THR A 167 6.00 2.36 4.50
CA THR A 167 6.92 2.19 3.37
C THR A 167 8.28 2.78 3.72
N ASP A 168 9.32 1.93 3.78
CA ASP A 168 10.69 2.43 3.78
C ASP A 168 11.13 2.69 2.33
N ILE A 169 11.22 3.98 1.95
CA ILE A 169 11.53 4.36 0.58
C ILE A 169 13.00 4.12 0.21
N ALA A 170 13.88 3.93 1.21
CA ALA A 170 15.28 3.60 0.95
C ALA A 170 15.44 2.16 0.43
N THR A 171 14.53 1.26 0.85
CA THR A 171 14.52 -0.15 0.41
C THR A 171 13.53 -0.41 -0.72
N ASP A 172 12.53 0.49 -0.92
CA ASP A 172 11.49 0.25 -1.93
C ASP A 172 12.06 0.16 -3.35
N GLY A 173 11.71 -0.94 -4.03
CA GLY A 173 12.17 -1.23 -5.38
C GLY A 173 13.66 -1.58 -5.49
N MET A 174 14.43 -1.60 -4.39
CA MET A 174 15.88 -1.92 -4.40
C MET A 174 16.16 -3.40 -4.40
N LEU A 175 15.20 -4.24 -3.95
CA LEU A 175 15.36 -5.71 -3.85
C LEU A 175 16.51 -6.11 -2.91
N GLU A 176 16.66 -5.39 -1.79
CA GLU A 176 17.69 -5.60 -0.79
C GLU A 176 17.15 -6.12 0.55
N GLY A 177 15.85 -6.40 0.60
CA GLY A 177 15.13 -6.83 1.80
C GLY A 177 14.44 -5.67 2.52
N PRO A 178 13.37 -5.97 3.30
CA PRO A 178 12.66 -5.00 4.12
C PRO A 178 13.50 -4.45 5.28
N ASN A 179 13.16 -3.25 5.75
CA ASN A 179 13.77 -2.70 6.97
C ASN A 179 13.12 -3.29 8.22
N PHE A 180 13.56 -4.49 8.60
CA PHE A 180 13.02 -5.24 9.75
C PHE A 180 13.11 -4.47 11.06
N ALA A 181 14.20 -3.72 11.27
CA ALA A 181 14.41 -2.97 12.52
C ALA A 181 13.37 -1.84 12.70
N GLU A 182 13.05 -1.10 11.64
CA GLU A 182 12.00 -0.10 11.70
C GLU A 182 10.61 -0.73 11.84
N LEU A 183 10.37 -1.88 11.21
CA LEU A 183 9.11 -2.61 11.39
C LEU A 183 8.93 -3.10 12.84
N GLU A 184 9.96 -3.66 13.47
CA GLU A 184 9.95 -4.06 14.89
C GLU A 184 9.65 -2.87 15.81
N LYS A 185 10.28 -1.72 15.53
CA LYS A 185 10.03 -0.49 16.27
C LYS A 185 8.57 -0.03 16.10
N MET A 186 8.03 -0.03 14.89
CA MET A 186 6.63 0.34 14.63
C MET A 186 5.67 -0.62 15.33
N LEU A 187 5.92 -1.92 15.27
CA LEU A 187 5.12 -2.95 15.96
C LEU A 187 5.11 -2.78 17.48
N SER A 188 6.22 -2.30 18.07
CA SER A 188 6.28 -2.04 19.52
C SER A 188 5.45 -0.84 19.98
N LEU A 189 5.04 0.03 19.07
CA LEU A 189 4.34 1.29 19.34
C LEU A 189 2.86 1.26 18.98
N LEU A 190 2.46 0.39 18.03
CA LEU A 190 1.12 0.40 17.43
C LEU A 190 0.29 -0.79 17.93
N ASP A 191 -0.97 -0.52 18.26
CA ASP A 191 -1.99 -1.53 18.55
C ASP A 191 -2.90 -1.82 17.34
N CYS A 192 -2.88 -0.96 16.31
CA CYS A 192 -3.62 -1.17 15.07
C CYS A 192 -2.82 -2.04 14.08
N ASN A 193 -3.47 -2.43 12.95
CA ASN A 193 -2.82 -3.23 11.93
C ASN A 193 -1.62 -2.51 11.32
N LEU A 194 -0.45 -3.17 11.26
CA LEU A 194 0.72 -2.69 10.52
C LEU A 194 0.93 -3.54 9.28
N ILE A 195 1.06 -2.88 8.12
CA ILE A 195 1.44 -3.48 6.85
C ILE A 195 2.83 -2.97 6.47
N ALA A 196 3.76 -3.91 6.23
CA ALA A 196 5.08 -3.62 5.72
C ALA A 196 5.02 -3.32 4.22
N SER A 197 5.74 -2.29 3.77
CA SER A 197 5.86 -1.92 2.36
C SER A 197 7.30 -1.53 2.04
N GLY A 198 7.77 -1.96 0.87
CA GLY A 198 9.13 -1.71 0.40
C GLY A 198 10.13 -2.80 0.78
N GLY A 199 11.06 -3.08 -0.13
CA GLY A 199 12.22 -3.92 0.09
C GLY A 199 12.05 -5.41 -0.19
N VAL A 200 10.87 -6.01 -0.09
CA VAL A 200 10.68 -7.45 -0.33
C VAL A 200 11.36 -7.87 -1.62
N SER A 201 12.29 -8.83 -1.54
CA SER A 201 13.16 -9.22 -2.63
C SER A 201 13.10 -10.70 -3.02
N CYS A 202 12.73 -11.57 -2.09
CA CYS A 202 12.71 -13.03 -2.26
C CYS A 202 11.75 -13.71 -1.28
N ASP A 203 11.62 -15.03 -1.40
CA ASP A 203 10.75 -15.86 -0.54
C ASP A 203 11.17 -15.81 0.93
N GLU A 204 12.48 -15.74 1.21
CA GLU A 204 13.02 -15.66 2.57
C GLU A 204 12.59 -14.40 3.29
N ASP A 205 12.45 -13.28 2.58
CA ASP A 205 11.92 -12.04 3.16
C ASP A 205 10.46 -12.23 3.60
N LEU A 206 9.64 -12.89 2.78
CA LEU A 206 8.24 -13.19 3.12
C LEU A 206 8.13 -14.12 4.32
N LYS A 207 8.94 -15.16 4.38
CA LYS A 207 9.02 -16.07 5.53
C LYS A 207 9.39 -15.30 6.79
N ARG A 208 10.45 -14.50 6.74
CA ARG A 208 10.90 -13.71 7.88
C ARG A 208 9.86 -12.69 8.33
N LEU A 209 9.17 -12.00 7.41
CA LEU A 209 8.06 -11.11 7.74
C LEU A 209 6.91 -11.87 8.41
N SER A 210 6.59 -13.08 7.93
CA SER A 210 5.49 -13.87 8.48
C SER A 210 5.73 -14.33 9.93
N LEU A 211 6.99 -14.42 10.33
CA LEU A 211 7.40 -14.77 11.69
C LEU A 211 7.46 -13.56 12.64
N MET A 212 7.27 -12.33 12.15
CA MET A 212 7.25 -11.13 13.00
C MET A 212 5.92 -11.07 13.80
N PRO A 213 5.96 -11.15 15.14
CA PRO A 213 4.74 -11.13 15.95
C PRO A 213 3.98 -9.81 15.79
N GLY A 214 2.70 -9.89 15.46
CA GLY A 214 1.84 -8.72 15.32
C GLY A 214 1.87 -8.06 13.95
N LEU A 215 2.75 -8.45 13.03
CA LEU A 215 2.72 -7.93 11.66
C LEU A 215 1.46 -8.43 10.94
N TYR A 216 0.60 -7.47 10.55
CA TYR A 216 -0.68 -7.78 9.92
C TYR A 216 -0.53 -8.19 8.46
N GLY A 217 0.33 -7.50 7.68
CA GLY A 217 0.48 -7.79 6.27
C GLY A 217 1.78 -7.28 5.65
N ALA A 218 2.01 -7.69 4.39
CA ALA A 218 3.12 -7.20 3.58
C ALA A 218 2.67 -6.90 2.14
N ILE A 219 3.01 -5.72 1.65
CA ILE A 219 2.84 -5.33 0.25
C ILE A 219 4.05 -5.83 -0.54
N ILE A 220 3.77 -6.48 -1.68
CA ILE A 220 4.77 -7.08 -2.54
C ILE A 220 4.66 -6.43 -3.92
N GLY A 221 5.69 -5.70 -4.30
CA GLY A 221 5.76 -5.03 -5.59
C GLY A 221 6.78 -5.70 -6.51
N LYS A 222 7.90 -5.03 -6.71
CA LYS A 222 8.93 -5.33 -7.72
C LYS A 222 9.38 -6.79 -7.77
N ALA A 223 9.51 -7.47 -6.65
CA ALA A 223 9.95 -8.88 -6.62
C ALA A 223 9.00 -9.83 -7.38
N LEU A 224 7.67 -9.57 -7.34
CA LEU A 224 6.69 -10.33 -8.14
C LEU A 224 6.78 -9.99 -9.64
N TYR A 225 6.94 -8.71 -9.96
CA TYR A 225 7.05 -8.25 -11.35
C TYR A 225 8.32 -8.76 -12.04
N ASP A 226 9.42 -8.82 -11.30
CA ASP A 226 10.71 -9.30 -11.80
C ASP A 226 10.82 -10.84 -11.75
N GLY A 227 9.78 -11.56 -11.30
CA GLY A 227 9.77 -13.02 -11.22
C GLY A 227 10.74 -13.60 -10.19
N ARG A 228 11.08 -12.84 -9.13
CA ARG A 228 11.94 -13.33 -8.03
C ARG A 228 11.14 -14.12 -6.99
N ILE A 229 9.85 -13.91 -6.94
CA ILE A 229 8.88 -14.68 -6.17
C ILE A 229 7.94 -15.31 -7.18
N THR A 230 7.97 -16.65 -7.31
CA THR A 230 7.26 -17.37 -8.37
C THR A 230 6.32 -18.46 -7.86
N GLY A 231 6.41 -18.81 -6.57
CA GLY A 231 5.54 -19.80 -5.93
C GLY A 231 4.20 -19.25 -5.54
N ASN A 232 3.35 -20.13 -4.99
CA ASN A 232 2.13 -19.71 -4.32
C ASN A 232 2.50 -18.96 -3.03
N LEU A 233 2.02 -17.74 -2.90
CA LEU A 233 2.39 -16.83 -1.80
C LEU A 233 2.06 -17.41 -0.42
N ARG A 234 0.90 -18.08 -0.29
CA ARG A 234 0.49 -18.72 0.98
C ARG A 234 1.35 -19.91 1.32
N GLU A 235 1.77 -20.70 0.32
CA GLU A 235 2.67 -21.83 0.53
C GLU A 235 4.06 -21.37 0.99
N ILE A 236 4.56 -20.25 0.42
CA ILE A 236 5.84 -19.67 0.81
C ILE A 236 5.86 -19.34 2.31
N ILE A 237 4.84 -18.64 2.81
CA ILE A 237 4.79 -18.24 4.23
C ILE A 237 4.39 -19.41 5.15
N ALA A 238 3.70 -20.43 4.65
CA ALA A 238 3.40 -21.63 5.44
C ALA A 238 4.62 -22.54 5.63
N ALA A 239 5.68 -22.33 4.85
CA ALA A 239 6.95 -23.06 4.96
C ALA A 239 8.00 -22.34 5.84
N ALA A 240 7.56 -21.33 6.63
CA ALA A 240 8.42 -20.53 7.50
C ALA A 240 8.70 -21.20 8.86
#